data_136dfbbcc360b5fd4beff284870cd19c
#
_entry.id   136dfbbcc360b5fd4beff284870cd19c
#
_cell.length_a   1.000
_cell.length_b   1.000
_cell.length_c   1.000
_cell.angle_alpha   90.00
_cell.angle_beta   90.00
_cell.angle_gamma   90.00
#
_symmetry.space_group_name_H-M   'P 1'
#
loop_
_entity.id
_entity.type
_entity.pdbx_description
1 polymer ?
#
loop_
_entity_poly.entity_id
_entity_poly.type
_entity_poly.pdbx_seq_one_letter_code
_entity_poly.pdbx_strand_id
1 'polypeptide(L)'
;MIVLTGEGERAFCAGGDIKAGADGGPFVQDPADPDHFAGRLFEAIQACRKPTIARINGVAMGAGAGIICACDLAVMADHARIGTPEVKVGLFPMTIVPPMMRVLPRRKLMEMFITGVPLTAEEALKFDLVNYVTDAAGLDEKVAELVAQIAAQSPSAIRLGKYACHAMEDMTYPQQMRFAETLLPRVAQTEDAREGFDAFITKRKPEWTGR
;
A
#
# COMPACT_ATOMS: atom_id res chain seq x y z
N MET A 1 -2.30 -11.59 6.69
CA MET A 1 -2.25 -10.19 6.23
C MET A 1 -1.73 -9.28 7.33
N ILE A 2 -1.45 -8.03 7.01
CA ILE A 2 -0.97 -6.98 7.94
C ILE A 2 -1.87 -5.76 7.76
N VAL A 3 -2.38 -5.22 8.86
CA VAL A 3 -3.10 -3.93 8.87
C VAL A 3 -2.18 -2.90 9.51
N LEU A 4 -1.91 -1.81 8.79
CA LEU A 4 -1.16 -0.67 9.27
C LEU A 4 -2.13 0.44 9.68
N THR A 5 -1.95 1.01 10.86
CA THR A 5 -2.79 2.10 11.36
C THR A 5 -1.99 3.01 12.29
N GLY A 6 -2.44 4.24 12.46
CA GLY A 6 -1.92 5.15 13.48
C GLY A 6 -2.48 4.87 14.87
N GLU A 7 -1.72 5.23 15.89
CA GLU A 7 -2.18 5.18 17.28
C GLU A 7 -3.18 6.31 17.57
N GLY A 8 -4.25 5.99 18.28
CA GLY A 8 -5.34 6.94 18.60
C GLY A 8 -6.18 7.31 17.39
N GLU A 9 -6.79 8.51 17.40
CA GLU A 9 -7.79 8.89 16.41
C GLU A 9 -7.37 10.09 15.53
N ARG A 10 -6.24 10.73 15.82
CA ARG A 10 -5.87 12.00 15.18
C ARG A 10 -5.05 11.85 13.92
N ALA A 11 -4.15 10.88 13.88
CA ALA A 11 -3.23 10.72 12.76
C ALA A 11 -2.98 9.25 12.44
N PHE A 12 -2.89 8.96 11.16
CA PHE A 12 -2.31 7.72 10.65
C PHE A 12 -0.77 7.79 10.73
N CYS A 13 -0.19 8.86 10.16
CA CYS A 13 1.22 9.15 10.25
C CYS A 13 1.47 10.62 9.86
N ALA A 14 2.09 11.40 10.73
CA ALA A 14 2.33 12.81 10.51
C ALA A 14 3.55 13.12 9.63
N GLY A 15 4.29 12.11 9.18
CA GLY A 15 5.53 12.26 8.41
C GLY A 15 6.79 12.09 9.25
N GLY A 16 7.92 12.53 8.71
CA GLY A 16 9.20 12.51 9.42
C GLY A 16 9.26 13.57 10.54
N ASP A 17 10.00 13.28 11.62
CA ASP A 17 10.21 14.26 12.68
C ASP A 17 11.21 15.34 12.23
N ILE A 18 10.66 16.51 11.85
CA ILE A 18 11.44 17.66 11.39
C ILE A 18 12.09 18.45 12.55
N LYS A 19 11.76 18.15 13.82
CA LYS A 19 12.31 18.87 14.99
C LYS A 19 13.76 18.47 15.30
N ALA A 20 14.21 17.32 14.82
CA ALA A 20 15.60 16.87 14.94
C ALA A 20 16.60 17.68 14.06
N GLY A 21 16.21 18.84 13.59
CA GLY A 21 16.68 19.56 12.43
C GLY A 21 17.99 20.32 12.49
N ALA A 22 18.68 20.52 13.63
CA ALA A 22 19.95 21.28 13.61
C ALA A 22 21.12 20.50 12.99
N ASP A 23 21.09 19.17 13.07
CA ASP A 23 22.09 18.25 12.54
C ASP A 23 21.61 17.49 11.29
N GLY A 24 20.58 18.04 10.60
CA GLY A 24 20.06 17.49 9.35
C GLY A 24 18.88 16.51 9.51
N GLY A 25 18.62 15.98 10.70
CA GLY A 25 17.46 15.14 11.01
C GLY A 25 17.23 14.00 10.02
N PRO A 26 15.97 13.68 9.68
CA PRO A 26 15.64 12.55 8.81
C PRO A 26 15.99 12.78 7.32
N PHE A 27 16.57 13.93 6.98
CA PHE A 27 16.96 14.31 5.61
C PHE A 27 18.45 14.18 5.35
N VAL A 28 19.26 13.87 6.37
CA VAL A 28 20.69 13.61 6.20
C VAL A 28 20.88 12.14 5.85
N GLN A 29 21.57 11.93 4.75
CA GLN A 29 21.97 10.60 4.31
C GLN A 29 23.34 10.28 4.92
N ASP A 30 23.46 9.12 5.57
CA ASP A 30 24.75 8.57 5.96
C ASP A 30 25.48 8.11 4.70
N PRO A 31 26.68 8.63 4.41
CA PRO A 31 27.45 8.17 3.26
C PRO A 31 27.81 6.69 3.31
N ALA A 32 27.83 6.09 4.50
CA ALA A 32 28.07 4.65 4.69
C ALA A 32 26.81 3.80 4.52
N ASP A 33 25.61 4.40 4.63
CA ASP A 33 24.31 3.76 4.40
C ASP A 33 23.51 4.65 3.45
N PRO A 34 23.71 4.52 2.12
CA PRO A 34 23.09 5.38 1.12
C PRO A 34 21.57 5.21 1.02
N ASP A 35 21.03 4.13 1.58
CA ASP A 35 19.59 3.84 1.49
C ASP A 35 18.83 4.61 2.57
N HIS A 36 17.93 5.49 2.12
CA HIS A 36 17.08 6.24 3.03
C HIS A 36 16.06 5.32 3.72
N PHE A 37 15.90 5.47 5.05
CA PHE A 37 15.02 4.61 5.86
C PHE A 37 13.57 4.55 5.34
N ALA A 38 13.04 5.65 4.79
CA ALA A 38 11.70 5.66 4.22
C ALA A 38 11.61 4.85 2.92
N GLY A 39 12.66 4.86 2.09
CA GLY A 39 12.75 4.00 0.91
C GLY A 39 12.70 2.52 1.30
N ARG A 40 13.56 2.11 2.24
CA ARG A 40 13.57 0.74 2.78
C ARG A 40 12.21 0.32 3.35
N LEU A 41 11.51 1.25 4.03
CA LEU A 41 10.17 0.97 4.57
C LEU A 41 9.16 0.70 3.45
N PHE A 42 9.12 1.56 2.43
CA PHE A 42 8.19 1.38 1.30
C PHE A 42 8.47 0.09 0.53
N GLU A 43 9.74 -0.19 0.25
CA GLU A 43 10.17 -1.44 -0.37
C GLU A 43 9.79 -2.67 0.47
N ALA A 44 9.96 -2.61 1.79
CA ALA A 44 9.58 -3.70 2.69
C ALA A 44 8.06 -3.96 2.70
N ILE A 45 7.23 -2.91 2.61
CA ILE A 45 5.77 -3.04 2.50
C ILE A 45 5.39 -3.67 1.16
N GLN A 46 5.98 -3.21 0.06
CA GLN A 46 5.73 -3.74 -1.27
C GLN A 46 6.20 -5.19 -1.41
N ALA A 47 7.40 -5.51 -0.91
CA ALA A 47 7.97 -6.86 -0.93
C ALA A 47 7.31 -7.82 0.06
N CYS A 48 6.44 -7.33 0.95
CA CYS A 48 5.74 -8.16 1.92
C CYS A 48 4.87 -9.21 1.21
N ARG A 49 5.11 -10.48 1.52
CA ARG A 49 4.36 -11.60 0.94
C ARG A 49 2.91 -11.72 1.42
N LYS A 50 2.56 -11.00 2.48
CA LYS A 50 1.19 -10.94 3.02
C LYS A 50 0.49 -9.72 2.44
N PRO A 51 -0.83 -9.77 2.18
CA PRO A 51 -1.59 -8.57 1.89
C PRO A 51 -1.44 -7.51 2.99
N THR A 52 -1.32 -6.26 2.58
CA THR A 52 -1.19 -5.09 3.45
C THR A 52 -2.39 -4.17 3.27
N ILE A 53 -2.97 -3.70 4.37
CA ILE A 53 -4.12 -2.79 4.38
C ILE A 53 -3.73 -1.56 5.18
N ALA A 54 -3.84 -0.37 4.60
CA ALA A 54 -3.76 0.89 5.33
C ALA A 54 -5.15 1.21 5.90
N ARG A 55 -5.27 1.20 7.23
CA ARG A 55 -6.43 1.68 7.98
C ARG A 55 -6.16 3.13 8.39
N ILE A 56 -6.69 4.07 7.61
CA ILE A 56 -6.36 5.49 7.72
C ILE A 56 -7.35 6.15 8.70
N ASN A 57 -6.98 6.16 9.98
CA ASN A 57 -7.77 6.66 11.10
C ASN A 57 -7.70 8.19 11.29
N GLY A 58 -6.88 8.89 10.50
CA GLY A 58 -6.70 10.33 10.63
C GLY A 58 -5.68 10.86 9.62
N VAL A 59 -5.06 11.99 9.94
CA VAL A 59 -4.14 12.71 9.06
C VAL A 59 -2.96 11.84 8.64
N ALA A 60 -2.65 11.81 7.33
CA ALA A 60 -1.49 11.14 6.75
C ALA A 60 -0.68 12.14 5.91
N MET A 61 0.50 12.56 6.39
CA MET A 61 1.34 13.56 5.74
C MET A 61 2.71 13.00 5.40
N GLY A 62 3.29 13.48 4.31
CA GLY A 62 4.64 13.11 3.92
C GLY A 62 4.82 11.59 3.80
N ALA A 63 5.72 11.02 4.61
CA ALA A 63 5.94 9.56 4.64
C ALA A 63 4.66 8.75 4.87
N GLY A 64 3.67 9.32 5.59
CA GLY A 64 2.36 8.70 5.77
C GLY A 64 1.61 8.46 4.46
N ALA A 65 1.65 9.42 3.52
CA ALA A 65 1.11 9.24 2.18
C ALA A 65 1.86 8.14 1.41
N GLY A 66 3.19 8.09 1.54
CA GLY A 66 4.01 7.03 0.95
C GLY A 66 3.69 5.64 1.47
N ILE A 67 3.47 5.49 2.78
CA ILE A 67 3.05 4.21 3.40
C ILE A 67 1.71 3.73 2.82
N ILE A 68 0.74 4.65 2.69
CA ILE A 68 -0.58 4.32 2.10
C ILE A 68 -0.41 3.80 0.68
N CYS A 69 0.37 4.50 -0.15
CA CYS A 69 0.60 4.11 -1.53
C CYS A 69 1.44 2.81 -1.68
N ALA A 70 2.23 2.46 -0.67
CA ALA A 70 2.97 1.20 -0.66
C ALA A 70 2.12 0.00 -0.21
N CYS A 71 0.97 0.22 0.44
CA CYS A 71 0.03 -0.84 0.82
C CYS A 71 -0.78 -1.34 -0.38
N ASP A 72 -1.26 -2.59 -0.31
CA ASP A 72 -2.10 -3.18 -1.35
C ASP A 72 -3.52 -2.60 -1.36
N LEU A 73 -4.07 -2.30 -0.19
CA LEU A 73 -5.42 -1.77 -0.01
C LEU A 73 -5.40 -0.63 1.01
N ALA A 74 -6.37 0.27 0.89
CA ALA A 74 -6.52 1.39 1.81
C ALA A 74 -8.00 1.67 2.11
N VAL A 75 -8.31 1.83 3.41
CA VAL A 75 -9.62 2.27 3.91
C VAL A 75 -9.42 3.54 4.73
N MET A 76 -10.18 4.57 4.47
CA MET A 76 -9.98 5.90 5.02
C MET A 76 -11.22 6.41 5.76
N ALA A 77 -11.02 6.99 6.95
CA ALA A 77 -12.07 7.73 7.63
C ALA A 77 -12.38 9.04 6.89
N ASP A 78 -13.64 9.44 6.82
CA ASP A 78 -14.13 10.61 6.07
C ASP A 78 -13.51 11.94 6.50
N HIS A 79 -13.16 12.06 7.79
CA HIS A 79 -12.50 13.24 8.34
C HIS A 79 -10.99 13.30 8.08
N ALA A 80 -10.38 12.18 7.66
CA ALA A 80 -8.94 12.10 7.43
C ALA A 80 -8.49 12.96 6.23
N ARG A 81 -7.17 13.21 6.15
CA ARG A 81 -6.55 13.98 5.06
C ARG A 81 -5.23 13.33 4.69
N ILE A 82 -4.94 13.28 3.39
CA ILE A 82 -3.67 12.74 2.87
C ILE A 82 -2.95 13.84 2.10
N GLY A 83 -1.69 14.12 2.42
CA GLY A 83 -0.96 15.21 1.77
C GLY A 83 0.54 15.12 1.81
N THR A 84 1.16 15.99 1.02
CA THR A 84 2.61 16.15 0.88
C THR A 84 2.97 17.62 1.05
N PRO A 85 3.02 18.14 2.30
CA PRO A 85 3.20 19.56 2.59
C PRO A 85 4.65 20.03 2.48
N GLU A 86 5.59 19.21 2.04
CA GLU A 86 7.04 19.46 2.03
C GLU A 86 7.42 20.78 1.34
N VAL A 87 6.71 21.16 0.27
CA VAL A 87 6.96 22.43 -0.43
C VAL A 87 6.74 23.68 0.44
N LYS A 88 5.91 23.57 1.49
CA LYS A 88 5.66 24.68 2.43
C LYS A 88 6.86 24.99 3.33
N VAL A 89 7.81 24.05 3.42
CA VAL A 89 9.06 24.20 4.19
C VAL A 89 10.30 24.18 3.28
N GLY A 90 10.11 24.38 1.97
CA GLY A 90 11.21 24.44 1.00
C GLY A 90 11.78 23.09 0.59
N LEU A 91 11.09 21.99 0.90
CA LEU A 91 11.47 20.64 0.49
C LEU A 91 10.55 20.12 -0.62
N PHE A 92 10.96 19.03 -1.24
CA PHE A 92 10.12 18.26 -2.16
C PHE A 92 10.04 16.81 -1.68
N PRO A 93 8.90 16.12 -1.81
CA PRO A 93 8.67 14.79 -1.23
C PRO A 93 9.37 13.68 -2.02
N MET A 94 10.69 13.76 -2.24
CA MET A 94 11.44 12.94 -3.20
C MET A 94 11.29 11.43 -2.97
N THR A 95 11.40 10.96 -1.72
CA THR A 95 11.29 9.52 -1.40
C THR A 95 9.87 8.98 -1.53
N ILE A 96 8.87 9.86 -1.53
CA ILE A 96 7.45 9.50 -1.62
C ILE A 96 6.96 9.48 -3.07
N VAL A 97 7.68 10.18 -3.97
CA VAL A 97 7.32 10.25 -5.40
C VAL A 97 7.11 8.87 -6.01
N PRO A 98 8.05 7.90 -5.89
CA PRO A 98 7.91 6.61 -6.56
C PRO A 98 6.63 5.84 -6.18
N PRO A 99 6.30 5.59 -4.90
CA PRO A 99 5.08 4.88 -4.56
C PRO A 99 3.81 5.64 -4.96
N MET A 100 3.79 6.98 -4.85
CA MET A 100 2.61 7.76 -5.24
C MET A 100 2.38 7.81 -6.75
N MET A 101 3.44 7.80 -7.56
CA MET A 101 3.32 7.77 -9.02
C MET A 101 2.67 6.48 -9.55
N ARG A 102 2.71 5.40 -8.79
CA ARG A 102 2.09 4.11 -9.14
C ARG A 102 0.59 4.07 -8.86
N VAL A 103 0.09 5.00 -8.03
CA VAL A 103 -1.30 5.01 -7.57
C VAL A 103 -2.09 6.19 -8.14
N LEU A 104 -1.53 7.41 -8.06
CA LEU A 104 -2.25 8.63 -8.42
C LEU A 104 -2.06 9.03 -9.89
N PRO A 105 -3.12 9.53 -10.55
CA PRO A 105 -2.99 10.18 -11.86
C PRO A 105 -2.02 11.36 -11.79
N ARG A 106 -1.13 11.45 -12.79
CA ARG A 106 -0.02 12.41 -12.82
C ARG A 106 -0.44 13.86 -12.50
N ARG A 107 -1.57 14.34 -13.02
CA ARG A 107 -2.00 15.73 -12.80
C ARG A 107 -2.39 15.98 -11.35
N LYS A 108 -3.11 15.04 -10.72
CA LYS A 108 -3.50 15.17 -9.30
C LYS A 108 -2.28 15.06 -8.38
N LEU A 109 -1.36 14.17 -8.70
CA LEU A 109 -0.10 14.05 -8.00
C LEU A 109 0.71 15.35 -8.04
N MET A 110 0.87 15.97 -9.23
CA MET A 110 1.58 17.23 -9.37
C MET A 110 0.90 18.38 -8.67
N GLU A 111 -0.44 18.43 -8.67
CA GLU A 111 -1.19 19.42 -7.91
C GLU A 111 -0.86 19.31 -6.41
N MET A 112 -0.92 18.09 -5.83
CA MET A 112 -0.55 17.87 -4.42
C MET A 112 0.88 18.30 -4.11
N PHE A 113 1.84 17.91 -4.97
CA PHE A 113 3.26 18.20 -4.74
C PHE A 113 3.59 19.68 -4.86
N ILE A 114 2.98 20.40 -5.81
CA ILE A 114 3.30 21.81 -6.07
C ILE A 114 2.57 22.74 -5.10
N THR A 115 1.33 22.41 -4.74
CA THR A 115 0.52 23.27 -3.87
C THR A 115 0.68 22.93 -2.39
N GLY A 116 1.07 21.69 -2.07
CA GLY A 116 1.10 21.16 -0.71
C GLY A 116 -0.29 21.12 -0.05
N VAL A 117 -1.37 21.14 -0.84
CA VAL A 117 -2.75 21.04 -0.36
C VAL A 117 -3.10 19.56 -0.18
N PRO A 118 -3.53 19.14 1.02
CA PRO A 118 -3.94 17.76 1.27
C PRO A 118 -5.25 17.43 0.56
N LEU A 119 -5.40 16.17 0.13
CA LEU A 119 -6.65 15.62 -0.36
C LEU A 119 -7.64 15.37 0.79
N THR A 120 -8.90 15.61 0.51
CA THR A 120 -10.03 15.13 1.31
C THR A 120 -10.24 13.63 1.08
N ALA A 121 -11.03 12.98 1.94
CA ALA A 121 -11.38 11.57 1.75
C ALA A 121 -12.15 11.34 0.45
N GLU A 122 -13.06 12.26 0.08
CA GLU A 122 -13.79 12.23 -1.19
C GLU A 122 -12.84 12.30 -2.39
N GLU A 123 -11.86 13.21 -2.36
CA GLU A 123 -10.85 13.32 -3.43
C GLU A 123 -9.94 12.08 -3.47
N ALA A 124 -9.53 11.55 -2.31
CA ALA A 124 -8.72 10.34 -2.24
C ALA A 124 -9.44 9.14 -2.88
N LEU A 125 -10.75 8.98 -2.63
CA LEU A 125 -11.57 7.96 -3.27
C LEU A 125 -11.74 8.23 -4.77
N LYS A 126 -12.03 9.46 -5.14
CA LYS A 126 -12.23 9.87 -6.55
C LYS A 126 -11.03 9.61 -7.45
N PHE A 127 -9.83 9.69 -6.90
CA PHE A 127 -8.57 9.49 -7.64
C PHE A 127 -7.89 8.16 -7.35
N ASP A 128 -8.64 7.18 -6.81
CA ASP A 128 -8.20 5.81 -6.54
C ASP A 128 -7.01 5.70 -5.57
N LEU A 129 -6.77 6.75 -4.75
CA LEU A 129 -5.75 6.70 -3.70
C LEU A 129 -6.16 5.79 -2.55
N VAL A 130 -7.46 5.61 -2.33
CA VAL A 130 -8.03 4.69 -1.36
C VAL A 130 -9.17 3.88 -2.00
N ASN A 131 -9.36 2.65 -1.52
CA ASN A 131 -10.42 1.77 -2.03
C ASN A 131 -11.79 2.12 -1.44
N TYR A 132 -11.83 2.58 -0.18
CA TYR A 132 -13.06 2.84 0.55
C TYR A 132 -12.90 4.04 1.47
N VAL A 133 -14.01 4.77 1.62
CA VAL A 133 -14.18 5.81 2.66
C VAL A 133 -15.38 5.43 3.51
N THR A 134 -15.24 5.59 4.82
CA THR A 134 -16.31 5.37 5.81
C THR A 134 -16.32 6.54 6.80
N ASP A 135 -17.37 6.66 7.60
CA ASP A 135 -17.28 7.43 8.82
C ASP A 135 -16.29 6.76 9.81
N ALA A 136 -15.92 7.48 10.86
CA ALA A 136 -14.97 6.97 11.83
C ALA A 136 -15.44 5.68 12.53
N ALA A 137 -16.75 5.54 12.75
CA ALA A 137 -17.34 4.37 13.40
C ALA A 137 -17.32 3.11 12.50
N GLY A 138 -17.53 3.28 11.19
CA GLY A 138 -17.52 2.19 10.21
C GLY A 138 -16.15 1.73 9.75
N LEU A 139 -15.06 2.44 10.15
CA LEU A 139 -13.71 2.16 9.67
C LEU A 139 -13.23 0.74 10.02
N ASP A 140 -13.45 0.32 11.28
CA ASP A 140 -13.06 -1.00 11.76
C ASP A 140 -13.89 -2.11 11.11
N GLU A 141 -15.18 -1.88 10.94
CA GLU A 141 -16.08 -2.83 10.29
C GLU A 141 -15.66 -3.09 8.84
N LYS A 142 -15.36 -2.03 8.07
CA LYS A 142 -14.91 -2.17 6.68
C LYS A 142 -13.57 -2.88 6.56
N VAL A 143 -12.62 -2.59 7.45
CA VAL A 143 -11.35 -3.32 7.49
C VAL A 143 -11.56 -4.78 7.84
N ALA A 144 -12.41 -5.09 8.83
CA ALA A 144 -12.73 -6.46 9.23
C ALA A 144 -13.41 -7.24 8.10
N GLU A 145 -14.31 -6.60 7.33
CA GLU A 145 -14.93 -7.18 6.13
C GLU A 145 -13.85 -7.60 5.10
N LEU A 146 -12.92 -6.70 4.75
CA LEU A 146 -11.83 -6.99 3.82
C LEU A 146 -10.93 -8.12 4.33
N VAL A 147 -10.60 -8.08 5.64
CA VAL A 147 -9.82 -9.12 6.31
C VAL A 147 -10.50 -10.48 6.15
N ALA A 148 -11.82 -10.56 6.38
CA ALA A 148 -12.58 -11.80 6.24
C ALA A 148 -12.64 -12.28 4.78
N GLN A 149 -12.85 -11.37 3.83
CA GLN A 149 -12.85 -11.69 2.39
C GLN A 149 -11.50 -12.25 1.94
N ILE A 150 -10.39 -11.64 2.34
CA ILE A 150 -9.05 -12.09 1.99
C ILE A 150 -8.71 -13.42 2.67
N ALA A 151 -9.08 -13.58 3.95
CA ALA A 151 -8.82 -14.80 4.71
C ALA A 151 -9.58 -16.02 4.17
N ALA A 152 -10.66 -15.80 3.45
CA ALA A 152 -11.41 -16.86 2.77
C ALA A 152 -10.76 -17.38 1.48
N GLN A 153 -9.72 -16.71 0.98
CA GLN A 153 -9.06 -17.06 -0.28
C GLN A 153 -7.74 -17.82 -0.03
N SER A 154 -7.23 -18.50 -1.08
CA SER A 154 -5.95 -19.22 -1.03
C SER A 154 -4.78 -18.29 -0.69
N PRO A 155 -4.08 -18.51 0.44
CA PRO A 155 -2.93 -17.70 0.81
C PRO A 155 -1.74 -17.86 -0.14
N SER A 156 -1.55 -19.05 -0.74
CA SER A 156 -0.47 -19.29 -1.68
C SER A 156 -0.72 -18.56 -3.01
N ALA A 157 -1.95 -18.56 -3.51
CA ALA A 157 -2.33 -17.83 -4.72
C ALA A 157 -2.15 -16.31 -4.53
N ILE A 158 -2.64 -15.75 -3.42
CA ILE A 158 -2.46 -14.32 -3.11
C ILE A 158 -0.98 -13.96 -3.00
N ARG A 159 -0.17 -14.76 -2.30
CA ARG A 159 1.26 -14.51 -2.13
C ARG A 159 2.01 -14.49 -3.45
N LEU A 160 1.76 -15.48 -4.31
CA LEU A 160 2.41 -15.58 -5.62
C LEU A 160 1.89 -14.52 -6.59
N GLY A 161 0.58 -14.24 -6.56
CA GLY A 161 -0.04 -13.20 -7.37
C GLY A 161 0.45 -11.81 -7.02
N LYS A 162 0.51 -11.46 -5.72
CA LYS A 162 1.07 -10.18 -5.27
C LYS A 162 2.52 -10.00 -5.73
N TYR A 163 3.36 -11.03 -5.53
CA TYR A 163 4.74 -11.02 -6.03
C TYR A 163 4.79 -10.79 -7.55
N ALA A 164 3.94 -11.48 -8.30
CA ALA A 164 3.90 -11.35 -9.76
C ALA A 164 3.52 -9.93 -10.19
N CYS A 165 2.48 -9.34 -9.59
CA CYS A 165 2.04 -7.98 -9.90
C CYS A 165 3.17 -6.97 -9.69
N HIS A 166 3.82 -6.97 -8.52
CA HIS A 166 4.93 -6.06 -8.25
C HIS A 166 6.13 -6.29 -9.17
N ALA A 167 6.51 -7.55 -9.44
CA ALA A 167 7.62 -7.84 -10.32
C ALA A 167 7.38 -7.38 -11.76
N MET A 168 6.13 -7.33 -12.20
CA MET A 168 5.76 -6.92 -13.56
C MET A 168 5.61 -5.41 -13.75
N GLU A 169 5.56 -4.61 -12.69
CA GLU A 169 5.27 -3.16 -12.77
C GLU A 169 6.19 -2.39 -13.72
N ASP A 170 7.48 -2.73 -13.74
CA ASP A 170 8.48 -2.05 -14.57
C ASP A 170 8.83 -2.81 -15.87
N MET A 171 8.08 -3.88 -16.18
CA MET A 171 8.29 -4.67 -17.40
C MET A 171 7.45 -4.15 -18.56
N THR A 172 7.95 -4.28 -19.78
CA THR A 172 7.13 -4.09 -20.98
C THR A 172 6.07 -5.18 -21.09
N TYR A 173 4.96 -4.92 -21.77
CA TYR A 173 3.88 -5.89 -21.91
C TYR A 173 4.34 -7.29 -22.41
N PRO A 174 5.21 -7.42 -23.43
CA PRO A 174 5.75 -8.74 -23.83
C PRO A 174 6.55 -9.43 -22.72
N GLN A 175 7.29 -8.67 -21.91
CA GLN A 175 8.03 -9.23 -20.76
C GLN A 175 7.06 -9.69 -19.65
N GLN A 176 6.00 -8.88 -19.37
CA GLN A 176 4.95 -9.26 -18.43
C GLN A 176 4.29 -10.60 -18.82
N MET A 177 3.93 -10.76 -20.11
CA MET A 177 3.33 -11.99 -20.60
C MET A 177 4.26 -13.20 -20.41
N ARG A 178 5.54 -13.08 -20.78
CA ARG A 178 6.52 -14.17 -20.59
C ARG A 178 6.72 -14.53 -19.13
N PHE A 179 6.78 -13.51 -18.27
CA PHE A 179 6.91 -13.71 -16.82
C PHE A 179 5.68 -14.40 -16.24
N ALA A 180 4.48 -13.96 -16.62
CA ALA A 180 3.21 -14.56 -16.19
C ALA A 180 3.08 -16.03 -16.64
N GLU A 181 3.40 -16.33 -17.90
CA GLU A 181 3.45 -17.72 -18.45
C GLU A 181 4.40 -18.62 -17.64
N THR A 182 5.52 -18.07 -17.15
CA THR A 182 6.49 -18.83 -16.35
C THR A 182 5.99 -19.10 -14.93
N LEU A 183 5.19 -18.18 -14.37
CA LEU A 183 4.67 -18.31 -13.00
C LEU A 183 3.39 -19.13 -12.91
N LEU A 184 2.59 -19.16 -13.96
CA LEU A 184 1.30 -19.88 -13.98
C LEU A 184 1.42 -21.35 -13.53
N PRO A 185 2.38 -22.15 -14.02
CA PRO A 185 2.55 -23.52 -13.56
C PRO A 185 2.92 -23.62 -12.07
N ARG A 186 3.66 -22.64 -11.54
CA ARG A 186 4.03 -22.62 -10.11
C ARG A 186 2.81 -22.42 -9.23
N VAL A 187 1.89 -21.53 -9.63
CA VAL A 187 0.62 -21.34 -8.92
C VAL A 187 -0.23 -22.62 -9.00
N ALA A 188 -0.35 -23.21 -10.19
CA ALA A 188 -1.16 -24.41 -10.42
C ALA A 188 -0.62 -25.67 -9.69
N GLN A 189 0.65 -25.69 -9.31
CA GLN A 189 1.28 -26.80 -8.60
C GLN A 189 1.19 -26.69 -7.07
N THR A 190 0.66 -25.59 -6.52
CA THR A 190 0.49 -25.43 -5.08
C THR A 190 -0.52 -26.44 -4.52
N GLU A 191 -0.40 -26.76 -3.21
CA GLU A 191 -1.41 -27.55 -2.51
C GLU A 191 -2.77 -26.85 -2.53
N ASP A 192 -2.77 -25.54 -2.31
CA ASP A 192 -3.99 -24.73 -2.36
C ASP A 192 -4.68 -24.78 -3.73
N ALA A 193 -3.93 -24.79 -4.84
CA ALA A 193 -4.54 -24.89 -6.17
C ALA A 193 -5.23 -26.24 -6.36
N ARG A 194 -4.60 -27.34 -5.93
CA ARG A 194 -5.20 -28.69 -5.97
C ARG A 194 -6.44 -28.77 -5.11
N GLU A 195 -6.35 -28.27 -3.87
CA GLU A 195 -7.48 -28.18 -2.95
C GLU A 195 -8.63 -27.35 -3.54
N GLY A 196 -8.32 -26.19 -4.13
CA GLY A 196 -9.32 -25.33 -4.76
C GLY A 196 -10.05 -26.02 -5.92
N PHE A 197 -9.34 -26.73 -6.79
CA PHE A 197 -9.96 -27.51 -7.87
C PHE A 197 -10.83 -28.64 -7.33
N ASP A 198 -10.34 -29.39 -6.34
CA ASP A 198 -11.09 -30.49 -5.75
C ASP A 198 -12.35 -30.00 -5.03
N ALA A 199 -12.22 -28.94 -4.22
CA ALA A 199 -13.34 -28.32 -3.54
C ALA A 199 -14.41 -27.79 -4.52
N PHE A 200 -13.97 -27.20 -5.65
CA PHE A 200 -14.87 -26.71 -6.69
C PHE A 200 -15.66 -27.86 -7.36
N ILE A 201 -14.97 -28.97 -7.74
CA ILE A 201 -15.58 -30.13 -8.37
C ILE A 201 -16.58 -30.80 -7.41
N THR A 202 -16.20 -30.93 -6.13
CA THR A 202 -17.00 -31.61 -5.11
C THR A 202 -18.01 -30.67 -4.41
N LYS A 203 -18.09 -29.40 -4.81
CA LYS A 203 -19.03 -28.39 -4.28
C LYS A 203 -18.94 -28.21 -2.76
N ARG A 204 -17.74 -28.28 -2.19
CA ARG A 204 -17.47 -28.00 -0.77
C ARG A 204 -16.65 -26.71 -0.59
N LYS A 205 -16.55 -26.24 0.63
CA LYS A 205 -15.63 -25.15 0.95
C LYS A 205 -14.18 -25.68 0.93
N PRO A 206 -13.22 -24.90 0.36
CA PRO A 206 -11.82 -25.28 0.38
C PRO A 206 -11.20 -25.10 1.77
N GLU A 207 -10.19 -25.92 2.07
CA GLU A 207 -9.39 -25.86 3.30
C GLU A 207 -7.94 -25.48 2.92
N TRP A 208 -7.64 -24.20 3.01
CA TRP A 208 -6.37 -23.67 2.58
C TRP A 208 -5.21 -24.02 3.52
N THR A 209 -4.09 -24.48 2.97
CA THR A 209 -2.86 -24.78 3.73
C THR A 209 -1.82 -23.67 3.61
N GLY A 210 -1.93 -22.82 2.60
CA GLY A 210 -0.95 -21.77 2.29
C GLY A 210 0.32 -22.30 1.61
N ARG A 211 0.30 -23.54 1.09
CA ARG A 211 1.43 -24.25 0.48
C ARG A 211 1.17 -24.63 -0.97
#